data_a6fb91b0fccf01781969ce4dd0813dab
#
_entry.id   a6fb91b0fccf01781969ce4dd0813dab
#
_cell.length_a   1.000
_cell.length_b   1.000
_cell.length_c   1.000
_cell.angle_alpha   90.00
_cell.angle_beta   90.00
_cell.angle_gamma   90.00
#
_symmetry.space_group_name_H-M   'P 1'
#
loop_
_entity.id
_entity.type
_entity.pdbx_description
1 polymer ?
#
loop_
_entity_poly.entity_id
_entity_poly.type
_entity_poly.pdbx_seq_one_letter_code
_entity_poly.pdbx_strand_id
1 'polypeptide(L)'
;TKAGYTIVVATNQSGLGRGYFDIMTLNARHQKMQNAHKAAGGQIEAIFFCPHTASDNCDCRKPRQGMFSTISERFDTPLEDVPSVGDSLRDLQAAFLAGCTPILVLSGKGKKTLENGGLPPKTIIFDDLSAVADHLLEADQKNSASRDKNTETP
;
A
#
# COMPACT_ATOMS: atom_id res chain seq x y z
N THR A 1 1.38 -12.53 3.31
CA THR A 1 2.21 -12.87 4.49
C THR A 1 2.84 -14.27 4.37
N LYS A 2 2.07 -15.34 4.04
CA LYS A 2 2.61 -16.72 3.92
C LYS A 2 3.72 -16.85 2.86
N ALA A 3 3.69 -16.04 1.83
CA ALA A 3 4.73 -15.99 0.79
C ALA A 3 5.92 -15.07 1.14
N GLY A 4 6.04 -14.62 2.39
CA GLY A 4 7.15 -13.78 2.84
C GLY A 4 6.94 -12.27 2.70
N TYR A 5 5.83 -11.80 2.16
CA TYR A 5 5.56 -10.35 2.08
C TYR A 5 5.29 -9.74 3.46
N THR A 6 5.95 -8.62 3.73
CA THR A 6 5.63 -7.75 4.87
C THR A 6 4.51 -6.80 4.46
N ILE A 7 3.36 -6.88 5.12
CA ILE A 7 2.18 -6.09 4.79
C ILE A 7 2.13 -4.85 5.68
N VAL A 8 2.13 -3.67 5.06
CA VAL A 8 2.05 -2.38 5.74
C VAL A 8 0.86 -1.59 5.19
N VAL A 9 0.14 -0.91 6.06
CA VAL A 9 -0.97 -0.02 5.67
C VAL A 9 -0.55 1.43 5.83
N ALA A 10 -0.77 2.24 4.78
CA ALA A 10 -0.54 3.68 4.77
C ALA A 10 -1.83 4.42 4.45
N THR A 11 -2.43 5.16 5.40
CA THR A 11 -3.77 5.71 5.25
C THR A 11 -3.89 7.17 5.69
N ASN A 12 -4.64 7.99 4.94
CA ASN A 12 -5.06 9.33 5.35
C ASN A 12 -6.31 9.23 6.21
N GLN A 13 -6.27 9.76 7.43
CA GLN A 13 -7.36 9.72 8.42
C GLN A 13 -7.76 11.14 8.87
N SER A 14 -8.02 12.03 7.92
CA SER A 14 -8.38 13.43 8.20
C SER A 14 -9.67 13.62 9.02
N GLY A 15 -10.49 12.59 9.16
CA GLY A 15 -11.63 12.61 10.07
C GLY A 15 -11.23 12.79 11.53
N LEU A 16 -10.03 12.34 11.90
CA LEU A 16 -9.45 12.58 13.23
C LEU A 16 -9.15 14.07 13.43
N GLY A 17 -8.42 14.70 12.49
CA GLY A 17 -8.10 16.13 12.58
C GLY A 17 -9.32 17.05 12.45
N ARG A 18 -10.42 16.59 11.84
CA ARG A 18 -11.71 17.29 11.76
C ARG A 18 -12.62 17.05 12.95
N GLY A 19 -12.21 16.19 13.89
CA GLY A 19 -13.03 15.87 15.07
C GLY A 19 -14.26 14.98 14.77
N TYR A 20 -14.31 14.30 13.61
CA TYR A 20 -15.43 13.40 13.29
C TYR A 20 -15.40 12.11 14.10
N PHE A 21 -14.25 11.73 14.56
CA PHE A 21 -14.02 10.61 15.48
C PHE A 21 -12.70 10.82 16.22
N ASP A 22 -12.56 10.16 17.35
CA ASP A 22 -11.35 10.21 18.19
C ASP A 22 -10.35 9.10 17.87
N ILE A 23 -9.19 9.15 18.52
CA ILE A 23 -8.12 8.14 18.36
C ILE A 23 -8.56 6.74 18.82
N MET A 24 -9.44 6.66 19.82
CA MET A 24 -9.96 5.37 20.31
C MET A 24 -10.81 4.69 19.25
N THR A 25 -11.66 5.46 18.56
CA THR A 25 -12.45 4.98 17.42
C THR A 25 -11.56 4.52 16.26
N LEU A 26 -10.50 5.27 15.94
CA LEU A 26 -9.55 4.86 14.90
C LEU A 26 -8.85 3.56 15.27
N ASN A 27 -8.35 3.45 16.51
CA ASN A 27 -7.70 2.23 17.00
C ASN A 27 -8.62 1.01 16.95
N ALA A 28 -9.90 1.16 17.31
CA ALA A 28 -10.89 0.09 17.20
C ALA A 28 -11.07 -0.39 15.74
N ARG A 29 -11.08 0.53 14.76
CA ARG A 29 -11.11 0.20 13.32
C ARG A 29 -9.86 -0.54 12.87
N HIS A 30 -8.67 -0.09 13.30
CA HIS A 30 -7.41 -0.75 13.00
C HIS A 30 -7.37 -2.16 13.60
N GLN A 31 -7.82 -2.31 14.85
CA GLN A 31 -7.89 -3.61 15.52
C GLN A 31 -8.83 -4.58 14.78
N LYS A 32 -10.00 -4.08 14.33
CA LYS A 32 -10.93 -4.89 13.53
C LYS A 32 -10.27 -5.38 12.23
N MET A 33 -9.55 -4.52 11.54
CA MET A 33 -8.82 -4.87 10.31
C MET A 33 -7.73 -5.92 10.59
N GLN A 34 -6.92 -5.71 11.63
CA GLN A 34 -5.87 -6.66 12.04
C GLN A 34 -6.47 -8.03 12.42
N ASN A 35 -7.56 -8.04 13.18
CA ASN A 35 -8.23 -9.28 13.57
C ASN A 35 -8.78 -10.03 12.36
N ALA A 36 -9.40 -9.35 11.41
CA ALA A 36 -9.90 -9.96 10.17
C ALA A 36 -8.76 -10.56 9.34
N HIS A 37 -7.64 -9.84 9.22
CA HIS A 37 -6.48 -10.32 8.50
C HIS A 37 -5.84 -11.54 9.19
N LYS A 38 -5.73 -11.50 10.51
CA LYS A 38 -5.23 -12.62 11.33
C LYS A 38 -6.14 -13.86 11.21
N ALA A 39 -7.45 -13.67 11.22
CA ALA A 39 -8.40 -14.77 11.03
C ALA A 39 -8.26 -15.46 9.67
N ALA A 40 -7.83 -14.73 8.64
CA ALA A 40 -7.49 -15.27 7.32
C ALA A 40 -6.07 -15.87 7.25
N GLY A 41 -5.33 -15.91 8.35
CA GLY A 41 -3.97 -16.46 8.43
C GLY A 41 -2.87 -15.51 7.96
N GLY A 42 -3.17 -14.21 7.86
CA GLY A 42 -2.22 -13.16 7.52
C GLY A 42 -1.81 -12.31 8.71
N GLN A 43 -0.92 -11.34 8.46
CA GLN A 43 -0.47 -10.37 9.44
C GLN A 43 -0.25 -9.00 8.78
N ILE A 44 -0.79 -7.93 9.39
CA ILE A 44 -0.42 -6.55 9.07
C ILE A 44 0.66 -6.16 10.07
N GLU A 45 1.86 -5.89 9.58
CA GLU A 45 3.02 -5.61 10.41
C GLU A 45 2.95 -4.21 11.05
N ALA A 46 2.48 -3.23 10.28
CA ALA A 46 2.31 -1.87 10.78
C ALA A 46 1.21 -1.13 10.05
N ILE A 47 0.62 -0.14 10.74
CA ILE A 47 -0.36 0.79 10.18
C ILE A 47 0.15 2.20 10.42
N PHE A 48 0.49 2.90 9.34
CA PHE A 48 0.85 4.30 9.34
C PHE A 48 -0.37 5.13 8.94
N PHE A 49 -0.62 6.22 9.64
CA PHE A 49 -1.74 7.09 9.29
C PHE A 49 -1.39 8.56 9.43
N CYS A 50 -1.99 9.38 8.58
CA CYS A 50 -1.92 10.83 8.68
C CYS A 50 -3.24 11.33 9.26
N PRO A 51 -3.24 11.94 10.47
CA PRO A 51 -4.43 12.49 11.09
C PRO A 51 -4.86 13.86 10.52
N HIS A 52 -3.95 14.53 9.83
CA HIS A 52 -4.08 15.92 9.43
C HIS A 52 -5.11 16.14 8.33
N THR A 53 -5.69 17.35 8.32
CA THR A 53 -6.54 17.84 7.24
C THR A 53 -5.68 18.34 6.05
N ALA A 54 -6.31 18.72 4.95
CA ALA A 54 -5.57 19.27 3.80
C ALA A 54 -4.97 20.65 4.10
N SER A 55 -5.58 21.42 5.02
CA SER A 55 -5.11 22.75 5.43
C SER A 55 -3.88 22.74 6.31
N ASP A 56 -3.60 21.62 6.98
CA ASP A 56 -2.46 21.50 7.90
C ASP A 56 -1.10 21.42 7.19
N ASN A 57 -1.10 21.26 5.88
CA ASN A 57 0.06 21.30 5.00
C ASN A 57 1.23 20.38 5.44
N CYS A 58 0.92 19.27 6.10
CA CYS A 58 1.91 18.31 6.60
C CYS A 58 2.52 17.44 5.48
N ASP A 59 3.70 16.88 5.71
CA ASP A 59 4.39 16.02 4.73
C ASP A 59 3.86 14.59 4.70
N CYS A 60 3.25 14.11 5.81
CA CYS A 60 2.76 12.74 5.91
C CYS A 60 1.48 12.48 5.12
N ARG A 61 0.74 13.53 4.70
CA ARG A 61 -0.52 13.36 3.99
C ARG A 61 -0.32 13.08 2.51
N LYS A 62 -0.77 11.91 2.04
CA LYS A 62 -0.84 11.62 0.59
C LYS A 62 -1.66 12.70 -0.14
N PRO A 63 -1.18 13.27 -1.29
CA PRO A 63 -0.21 12.69 -2.21
C PRO A 63 1.28 12.93 -1.89
N ARG A 64 1.65 13.56 -0.76
CA ARG A 64 3.05 13.70 -0.37
C ARG A 64 3.60 12.36 0.09
N GLN A 65 4.92 12.20 -0.04
CA GLN A 65 5.61 10.93 0.22
C GLN A 65 6.06 10.73 1.68
N GLY A 66 5.88 11.71 2.57
CA GLY A 66 6.47 11.66 3.92
C GLY A 66 6.08 10.43 4.74
N MET A 67 4.86 9.90 4.57
CA MET A 67 4.46 8.65 5.21
C MET A 67 5.27 7.44 4.68
N PHE A 68 5.59 7.42 3.38
CA PHE A 68 6.42 6.39 2.77
C PHE A 68 7.88 6.49 3.22
N SER A 69 8.41 7.71 3.39
CA SER A 69 9.75 7.91 3.97
C SER A 69 9.84 7.33 5.38
N THR A 70 8.82 7.58 6.22
CA THR A 70 8.74 6.99 7.56
C THR A 70 8.65 5.46 7.52
N ILE A 71 7.96 4.88 6.55
CA ILE A 71 7.90 3.42 6.35
C ILE A 71 9.30 2.89 5.98
N SER A 72 9.97 3.50 5.01
CA SER A 72 11.33 3.14 4.59
C SER A 72 12.30 3.15 5.78
N GLU A 73 12.31 4.23 6.55
CA GLU A 73 13.16 4.38 7.75
C GLU A 73 12.84 3.32 8.81
N ARG A 74 11.56 3.07 9.07
CA ARG A 74 11.11 2.12 10.11
C ARG A 74 11.50 0.68 9.83
N PHE A 75 11.52 0.29 8.55
CA PHE A 75 11.85 -1.06 8.11
C PHE A 75 13.26 -1.20 7.56
N ASP A 76 14.04 -0.10 7.55
CA ASP A 76 15.38 -0.05 6.95
C ASP A 76 15.40 -0.68 5.55
N THR A 77 14.43 -0.30 4.73
CA THR A 77 14.20 -0.91 3.41
C THR A 77 13.96 0.18 2.36
N PRO A 78 14.74 0.21 1.26
CA PRO A 78 14.43 1.05 0.12
C PRO A 78 13.06 0.68 -0.46
N LEU A 79 12.32 1.67 -0.94
CA LEU A 79 10.97 1.45 -1.48
C LEU A 79 10.94 1.35 -3.02
N GLU A 80 12.11 1.37 -3.68
CA GLU A 80 12.20 1.17 -5.12
C GLU A 80 11.57 -0.16 -5.51
N ASP A 81 10.66 -0.08 -6.49
CA ASP A 81 9.91 -1.22 -7.02
C ASP A 81 9.03 -1.97 -6.00
N VAL A 82 8.89 -1.49 -4.77
CA VAL A 82 7.96 -2.06 -3.79
C VAL A 82 6.52 -1.83 -4.26
N PRO A 83 5.67 -2.87 -4.38
CA PRO A 83 4.29 -2.70 -4.78
C PRO A 83 3.51 -1.85 -3.78
N SER A 84 2.84 -0.79 -4.26
CA SER A 84 1.99 0.06 -3.45
C SER A 84 0.60 0.16 -4.06
N VAL A 85 -0.39 -0.40 -3.37
CA VAL A 85 -1.76 -0.56 -3.86
C VAL A 85 -2.65 0.54 -3.30
N GLY A 86 -3.43 1.16 -4.17
CA GLY A 86 -4.42 2.16 -3.77
C GLY A 86 -5.58 2.28 -4.74
N ASP A 87 -6.67 2.93 -4.31
CA ASP A 87 -7.87 3.18 -5.10
C ASP A 87 -8.03 4.65 -5.52
N SER A 88 -7.13 5.52 -5.08
CA SER A 88 -7.21 6.95 -5.37
C SER A 88 -5.92 7.51 -5.97
N LEU A 89 -6.06 8.55 -6.80
CA LEU A 89 -4.92 9.21 -7.44
C LEU A 89 -3.83 9.63 -6.44
N ARG A 90 -4.23 10.11 -5.25
CA ARG A 90 -3.28 10.52 -4.19
C ARG A 90 -2.44 9.38 -3.64
N ASP A 91 -2.99 8.17 -3.62
CA ASP A 91 -2.26 6.98 -3.19
C ASP A 91 -1.16 6.64 -4.19
N LEU A 92 -1.53 6.65 -5.47
CA LEU A 92 -0.60 6.34 -6.57
C LEU A 92 0.49 7.40 -6.72
N GLN A 93 0.13 8.68 -6.56
CA GLN A 93 1.11 9.78 -6.61
C GLN A 93 2.12 9.69 -5.47
N ALA A 94 1.68 9.42 -4.25
CA ALA A 94 2.58 9.26 -3.11
C ALA A 94 3.50 8.05 -3.27
N ALA A 95 2.97 6.92 -3.77
CA ALA A 95 3.75 5.74 -4.10
C ALA A 95 4.81 6.03 -5.15
N PHE A 96 4.44 6.65 -6.25
CA PHE A 96 5.34 7.01 -7.34
C PHE A 96 6.48 7.94 -6.88
N LEU A 97 6.15 8.98 -6.09
CA LEU A 97 7.15 9.90 -5.53
C LEU A 97 8.14 9.20 -4.58
N ALA A 98 7.71 8.13 -3.92
CA ALA A 98 8.54 7.32 -3.04
C ALA A 98 9.37 6.25 -3.77
N GLY A 99 9.26 6.13 -5.10
CA GLY A 99 9.94 5.11 -5.89
C GLY A 99 9.22 3.76 -5.95
N CYS A 100 8.07 3.62 -5.30
CA CYS A 100 7.26 2.41 -5.34
C CYS A 100 6.67 2.16 -6.73
N THR A 101 6.28 0.92 -7.01
CA THR A 101 5.44 0.57 -8.16
C THR A 101 3.98 0.86 -7.83
N PRO A 102 3.36 1.89 -8.45
CA PRO A 102 1.96 2.22 -8.17
C PRO A 102 1.02 1.17 -8.76
N ILE A 103 0.09 0.69 -7.96
CA ILE A 103 -0.94 -0.27 -8.40
C ILE A 103 -2.32 0.31 -8.08
N LEU A 104 -3.14 0.50 -9.12
CA LEU A 104 -4.53 0.92 -8.99
C LEU A 104 -5.43 -0.32 -8.90
N VAL A 105 -6.26 -0.40 -7.87
CA VAL A 105 -7.36 -1.36 -7.83
C VAL A 105 -8.68 -0.66 -8.16
N LEU A 106 -9.50 -1.29 -9.00
CA LEU A 106 -10.77 -0.73 -9.48
C LEU A 106 -11.90 -0.82 -8.46
N SER A 107 -11.70 -1.57 -7.38
CA SER A 107 -12.59 -1.54 -6.20
C SER A 107 -12.54 -0.17 -5.50
N GLY A 108 -13.47 0.08 -4.59
CA GLY A 108 -13.55 1.36 -3.89
C GLY A 108 -13.80 2.53 -4.84
N LYS A 109 -12.85 3.46 -4.92
CA LYS A 109 -12.88 4.63 -5.80
C LYS A 109 -12.16 4.43 -7.13
N GLY A 110 -11.55 3.26 -7.32
CA GLY A 110 -10.59 3.03 -8.41
C GLY A 110 -11.15 3.26 -9.80
N LYS A 111 -12.40 2.85 -10.09
CA LYS A 111 -13.06 3.11 -11.38
C LYS A 111 -13.12 4.60 -11.67
N LYS A 112 -13.59 5.40 -10.69
CA LYS A 112 -13.64 6.86 -10.82
C LYS A 112 -12.24 7.48 -10.95
N THR A 113 -11.25 6.93 -10.27
CA THR A 113 -9.85 7.39 -10.37
C THR A 113 -9.31 7.14 -11.78
N LEU A 114 -9.60 5.99 -12.37
CA LEU A 114 -9.23 5.66 -13.75
C LEU A 114 -9.90 6.59 -14.75
N GLU A 115 -11.22 6.80 -14.63
CA GLU A 115 -12.00 7.70 -15.48
C GLU A 115 -11.50 9.15 -15.46
N ASN A 116 -11.10 9.65 -14.28
CA ASN A 116 -10.56 11.00 -14.13
C ASN A 116 -9.16 11.15 -14.75
N GLY A 117 -8.43 10.06 -14.94
CA GLY A 117 -7.10 10.07 -15.54
C GLY A 117 -6.00 10.66 -14.63
N GLY A 118 -4.87 11.01 -15.25
CA GLY A 118 -3.73 11.61 -14.54
C GLY A 118 -2.92 10.61 -13.71
N LEU A 119 -3.02 9.32 -14.01
CA LEU A 119 -2.27 8.28 -13.31
C LEU A 119 -0.76 8.47 -13.51
N PRO A 120 0.05 8.24 -12.46
CA PRO A 120 1.50 8.23 -12.59
C PRO A 120 1.98 7.22 -13.64
N PRO A 121 3.15 7.46 -14.28
CA PRO A 121 3.77 6.50 -15.17
C PRO A 121 3.93 5.12 -14.52
N LYS A 122 3.87 4.06 -15.32
CA LYS A 122 4.03 2.67 -14.88
C LYS A 122 2.96 2.18 -13.87
N THR A 123 1.85 2.91 -13.71
CA THR A 123 0.73 2.42 -12.89
C THR A 123 0.15 1.14 -13.49
N ILE A 124 0.12 0.07 -12.70
CA ILE A 124 -0.50 -1.21 -13.05
C ILE A 124 -1.94 -1.20 -12.55
N ILE A 125 -2.87 -1.80 -13.29
CA ILE A 125 -4.30 -1.76 -12.96
C ILE A 125 -4.82 -3.18 -12.75
N PHE A 126 -5.54 -3.40 -11.65
CA PHE A 126 -6.23 -4.66 -11.34
C PHE A 126 -7.67 -4.39 -10.90
N ASP A 127 -8.52 -5.39 -11.03
CA ASP A 127 -9.91 -5.27 -10.59
C ASP A 127 -10.04 -5.04 -9.08
N ASP A 128 -9.24 -5.76 -8.30
CA ASP A 128 -9.24 -5.69 -6.84
C ASP A 128 -7.92 -6.14 -6.22
N LEU A 129 -7.87 -6.13 -4.89
CA LEU A 129 -6.68 -6.53 -4.13
C LEU A 129 -6.37 -8.03 -4.26
N SER A 130 -7.37 -8.88 -4.52
CA SER A 130 -7.17 -10.31 -4.73
C SER A 130 -6.36 -10.55 -6.00
N ALA A 131 -6.75 -9.90 -7.10
CA ALA A 131 -6.03 -9.97 -8.37
C ALA A 131 -4.59 -9.47 -8.26
N VAL A 132 -4.34 -8.44 -7.44
CA VAL A 132 -2.96 -7.99 -7.14
C VAL A 132 -2.18 -9.08 -6.42
N ALA A 133 -2.77 -9.70 -5.40
CA ALA A 133 -2.11 -10.75 -4.63
C ALA A 133 -1.74 -11.95 -5.51
N ASP A 134 -2.66 -12.40 -6.35
CA ASP A 134 -2.43 -13.50 -7.29
C ASP A 134 -1.28 -13.17 -8.25
N HIS A 135 -1.27 -11.96 -8.81
CA HIS A 135 -0.20 -11.50 -9.70
C HIS A 135 1.18 -11.51 -9.03
N LEU A 136 1.28 -11.00 -7.79
CA LEU A 136 2.54 -10.95 -7.06
C LEU A 136 3.04 -12.35 -6.72
N LEU A 137 2.14 -13.26 -6.32
CA LEU A 137 2.49 -14.65 -6.01
C LEU A 137 2.98 -15.42 -7.24
N GLU A 138 2.36 -15.21 -8.41
CA GLU A 138 2.80 -15.81 -9.67
C GLU A 138 4.17 -15.29 -10.11
N ALA A 139 4.43 -13.99 -9.94
CA ALA A 139 5.72 -13.38 -10.27
C ALA A 139 6.86 -14.00 -9.44
N ASP A 140 6.63 -14.20 -8.14
CA ASP A 140 7.62 -14.81 -7.25
C ASP A 140 7.92 -16.27 -7.61
N GLN A 141 6.89 -17.05 -7.97
CA GLN A 141 7.08 -18.44 -8.42
C GLN A 141 7.95 -18.52 -9.69
N LYS A 142 7.73 -17.63 -10.64
CA LYS A 142 8.53 -17.56 -11.88
C LYS A 142 9.99 -17.18 -11.60
N ASN A 143 10.21 -16.23 -10.68
CA ASN A 143 11.55 -15.79 -10.29
C ASN A 143 12.31 -16.89 -9.53
N SER A 144 11.66 -17.65 -8.66
CA SER A 144 12.25 -18.77 -7.93
C SER A 144 12.65 -19.90 -8.89
N ALA A 145 11.77 -20.27 -9.82
CA ALA A 145 12.05 -21.32 -10.82
C ALA A 145 13.20 -20.93 -11.80
N SER A 146 13.43 -19.63 -12.00
CA SER A 146 14.53 -19.14 -12.85
C SER A 146 15.87 -19.13 -12.10
N ARG A 147 15.88 -18.99 -10.78
CA ARG A 147 17.10 -19.03 -9.95
C ARG A 147 17.61 -20.47 -9.82
N ASP A 148 16.73 -21.45 -9.65
CA ASP A 148 17.11 -22.87 -9.52
C ASP A 148 17.76 -23.40 -10.80
N LYS A 149 17.39 -22.91 -11.98
CA LYS A 149 17.98 -23.32 -13.27
C LYS A 149 19.39 -22.77 -13.51
N ASN A 150 19.78 -21.68 -12.82
CA ASN A 150 21.12 -21.08 -12.97
C ASN A 150 22.16 -21.63 -11.98
N THR A 151 21.74 -22.47 -11.03
CA THR A 151 22.65 -23.13 -10.06
C THR A 151 23.08 -24.52 -10.46
N GLU A 152 22.55 -25.07 -11.56
CA GLU A 152 22.94 -26.38 -12.10
C GLU A 152 23.80 -26.22 -13.38
N THR A 153 24.93 -25.55 -13.30
CA THR A 153 25.99 -25.70 -14.33
C THR A 153 27.30 -26.02 -13.65
N PRO A 154 27.87 -27.19 -13.93
CA PRO A 154 29.10 -27.68 -13.32
C PRO A 154 30.33 -26.86 -13.76
#